data_37de0e227b1ff9a989e9a49e6e051e7d
#
_entry.id   37de0e227b1ff9a989e9a49e6e051e7d
#
_cell.length_a   1.000
_cell.length_b   1.000
_cell.length_c   1.000
_cell.angle_alpha   90.00
_cell.angle_beta   90.00
_cell.angle_gamma   90.00
#
_symmetry.space_group_name_H-M   'P 1'
#
loop_
_entity.id
_entity.type
_entity.pdbx_description
1 polymer ?
#
loop_
_entity_poly.entity_id
_entity_poly.type
_entity_poly.pdbx_seq_one_letter_code
_entity_poly.pdbx_strand_id
1 'polypeptide(L)'
;MIIQKIHTFWEDTAKVWLHELLEMFRDEGALLFVILLPLAYPLLYSWIYNNEVVREVPVAVVDCSNSATSREFVRHIDASPDVMVAERCTSLEEASRLVGKHKVYGVVYLPSDFDTRLNRMEQAHVSVYCNMGLMLTYKAIFQTCTAVAADMNSGIQIRLSGNKIGRASCRERV
;
A
#
# COMPACT_ATOMS: atom_id res chain seq x y z
N MET A 1 58.52 6.48 -8.55
CA MET A 1 58.56 5.15 -7.91
C MET A 1 57.18 4.66 -7.41
N ILE A 2 56.37 5.49 -6.77
CA ILE A 2 55.03 5.12 -6.26
C ILE A 2 54.03 4.90 -7.40
N ILE A 3 54.00 5.77 -8.42
CA ILE A 3 53.06 5.70 -9.54
C ILE A 3 53.26 4.43 -10.39
N GLN A 4 54.53 4.02 -10.60
CA GLN A 4 54.83 2.76 -11.30
C GLN A 4 54.34 1.53 -10.52
N LYS A 5 54.46 1.52 -9.19
CA LYS A 5 53.96 0.43 -8.36
C LYS A 5 52.43 0.32 -8.40
N ILE A 6 51.74 1.48 -8.49
CA ILE A 6 50.27 1.49 -8.62
C ILE A 6 49.83 0.95 -9.99
N HIS A 7 50.56 1.32 -11.05
CA HIS A 7 50.22 0.88 -12.41
C HIS A 7 50.41 -0.63 -12.56
N THR A 8 51.57 -1.17 -12.09
CA THR A 8 51.81 -2.62 -12.11
C THR A 8 50.80 -3.40 -11.24
N PHE A 9 50.41 -2.83 -10.08
CA PHE A 9 49.37 -3.44 -9.23
C PHE A 9 48.05 -3.58 -9.98
N TRP A 10 47.59 -2.53 -10.68
CA TRP A 10 46.36 -2.58 -11.45
C TRP A 10 46.45 -3.53 -12.64
N GLU A 11 47.56 -3.59 -13.34
CA GLU A 11 47.78 -4.51 -14.44
C GLU A 11 47.78 -5.97 -13.98
N ASP A 12 48.47 -6.24 -12.88
CA ASP A 12 48.51 -7.60 -12.32
C ASP A 12 47.14 -8.03 -11.76
N THR A 13 46.44 -7.10 -11.10
CA THR A 13 45.09 -7.36 -10.62
C THR A 13 44.12 -7.65 -11.79
N ALA A 14 44.20 -6.85 -12.86
CA ALA A 14 43.36 -7.05 -14.04
C ALA A 14 43.63 -8.38 -14.75
N LYS A 15 44.92 -8.79 -14.83
CA LYS A 15 45.31 -10.08 -15.41
C LYS A 15 44.80 -11.27 -14.59
N VAL A 16 44.96 -11.22 -13.26
CA VAL A 16 44.45 -12.25 -12.37
C VAL A 16 42.93 -12.33 -12.48
N TRP A 17 42.26 -11.19 -12.43
CA TRP A 17 40.79 -11.12 -12.53
C TRP A 17 40.28 -11.70 -13.85
N LEU A 18 40.94 -11.37 -14.97
CA LEU A 18 40.57 -11.88 -16.28
C LEU A 18 40.81 -13.38 -16.39
N HIS A 19 41.92 -13.86 -15.80
CA HIS A 19 42.25 -15.27 -15.77
C HIS A 19 41.21 -16.08 -14.98
N GLU A 20 40.92 -15.65 -13.77
CA GLU A 20 39.89 -16.25 -12.91
C GLU A 20 38.50 -16.24 -13.56
N LEU A 21 38.17 -15.14 -14.24
CA LEU A 21 36.91 -15.03 -14.97
C LEU A 21 36.82 -16.04 -16.12
N LEU A 22 37.91 -16.21 -16.89
CA LEU A 22 37.97 -17.16 -17.99
C LEU A 22 37.96 -18.62 -17.50
N GLU A 23 38.62 -18.94 -16.38
CA GLU A 23 38.54 -20.23 -15.74
C GLU A 23 37.13 -20.56 -15.27
N MET A 24 36.43 -19.56 -14.65
CA MET A 24 35.05 -19.71 -14.22
C MET A 24 34.09 -19.98 -15.41
N PHE A 25 34.31 -19.33 -16.56
CA PHE A 25 33.54 -19.60 -17.78
C PHE A 25 33.89 -20.95 -18.43
N ARG A 26 35.01 -21.55 -18.08
CA ARG A 26 35.43 -22.85 -18.57
C ARG A 26 34.96 -24.01 -17.70
N ASP A 27 34.62 -23.74 -16.46
CA ASP A 27 34.01 -24.68 -15.52
C ASP A 27 32.49 -24.72 -15.72
N GLU A 28 31.97 -25.78 -16.32
CA GLU A 28 30.55 -25.97 -16.59
C GLU A 28 29.71 -25.94 -15.29
N GLY A 29 30.25 -26.41 -14.16
CA GLY A 29 29.59 -26.37 -12.87
C GLY A 29 29.49 -24.95 -12.31
N ALA A 30 30.60 -24.19 -12.35
CA ALA A 30 30.63 -22.81 -11.91
C ALA A 30 29.71 -21.91 -12.75
N LEU A 31 29.71 -22.10 -14.07
CA LEU A 31 28.90 -21.38 -15.02
C LEU A 31 27.41 -21.63 -14.80
N LEU A 32 27.03 -22.88 -14.51
CA LEU A 32 25.65 -23.22 -14.16
C LEU A 32 25.18 -22.48 -12.91
N PHE A 33 26.00 -22.44 -11.86
CA PHE A 33 25.64 -21.70 -10.63
C PHE A 33 25.60 -20.18 -10.83
N VAL A 34 26.55 -19.60 -11.56
CA VAL A 34 26.65 -18.16 -11.80
C VAL A 34 25.49 -17.64 -12.65
N ILE A 35 25.02 -18.42 -13.62
CA ILE A 35 23.90 -18.03 -14.48
C ILE A 35 22.56 -18.49 -13.92
N LEU A 36 22.46 -19.75 -13.52
CA LEU A 36 21.20 -20.35 -13.09
C LEU A 36 20.71 -19.77 -11.77
N LEU A 37 21.59 -19.53 -10.80
CA LEU A 37 21.19 -19.10 -9.48
C LEU A 37 20.59 -17.68 -9.49
N PRO A 38 21.21 -16.65 -10.11
CA PRO A 38 20.62 -15.32 -10.23
C PRO A 38 19.32 -15.29 -11.06
N LEU A 39 19.16 -16.23 -12.01
CA LEU A 39 17.96 -16.32 -12.83
C LEU A 39 16.84 -17.12 -12.13
N ALA A 40 17.19 -18.25 -11.53
CA ALA A 40 16.23 -19.12 -10.87
C ALA A 40 15.68 -18.52 -9.57
N TYR A 41 16.53 -17.80 -8.80
CA TYR A 41 16.12 -17.22 -7.52
C TYR A 41 14.96 -16.22 -7.64
N PRO A 42 15.01 -15.20 -8.53
CA PRO A 42 13.88 -14.28 -8.72
C PRO A 42 12.62 -14.99 -9.24
N LEU A 43 12.77 -15.99 -10.10
CA LEU A 43 11.64 -16.76 -10.63
C LEU A 43 10.98 -17.60 -9.54
N LEU A 44 11.77 -18.33 -8.75
CA LEU A 44 11.29 -19.11 -7.62
C LEU A 44 10.64 -18.19 -6.57
N TYR A 45 11.29 -17.08 -6.26
CA TYR A 45 10.79 -16.10 -5.29
C TYR A 45 9.47 -15.51 -5.76
N SER A 46 9.38 -15.07 -7.02
CA SER A 46 8.15 -14.55 -7.61
C SER A 46 7.04 -15.62 -7.61
N TRP A 47 7.36 -16.87 -7.86
CA TRP A 47 6.37 -17.96 -7.88
C TRP A 47 5.86 -18.30 -6.48
N ILE A 48 6.75 -18.36 -5.48
CA ILE A 48 6.38 -18.63 -4.08
C ILE A 48 5.54 -17.50 -3.50
N TYR A 49 5.94 -16.25 -3.74
CA TYR A 49 5.29 -15.06 -3.17
C TYR A 49 4.09 -14.55 -3.98
N ASN A 50 3.86 -15.04 -5.19
CA ASN A 50 2.70 -14.65 -5.99
C ASN A 50 1.36 -15.05 -5.33
N ASN A 51 1.36 -16.06 -4.48
CA ASN A 51 0.17 -16.50 -3.73
C ASN A 51 -0.04 -15.77 -2.40
N GLU A 52 0.89 -14.90 -1.98
CA GLU A 52 0.80 -14.13 -0.73
C GLU A 52 0.15 -12.76 -0.89
N VAL A 53 -0.50 -12.49 -2.02
CA VAL A 53 -1.35 -11.32 -2.15
C VAL A 53 -2.57 -11.53 -1.26
N VAL A 54 -2.55 -10.90 -0.09
CA VAL A 54 -3.68 -10.92 0.83
C VAL A 54 -4.82 -10.19 0.13
N ARG A 55 -5.90 -10.90 -0.15
CA ARG A 55 -7.12 -10.37 -0.76
C ARG A 55 -8.29 -10.56 0.21
N GLU A 56 -9.27 -9.66 0.10
CA GLU A 56 -10.52 -9.75 0.87
C GLU A 56 -10.29 -9.86 2.38
N VAL A 57 -9.41 -9.02 2.93
CA VAL A 57 -9.18 -8.96 4.38
C VAL A 57 -10.47 -8.55 5.08
N PRO A 58 -11.05 -9.39 5.94
CA PRO A 58 -12.27 -9.02 6.64
C PRO A 58 -11.99 -7.95 7.69
N VAL A 59 -12.71 -6.83 7.58
CA VAL A 59 -12.68 -5.72 8.54
C VAL A 59 -14.04 -5.45 9.13
N ALA A 60 -14.07 -4.92 10.34
CA ALA A 60 -15.27 -4.36 10.93
C ALA A 60 -15.31 -2.83 10.71
N VAL A 61 -16.49 -2.30 10.50
CA VAL A 61 -16.71 -0.85 10.37
C VAL A 61 -17.59 -0.37 11.52
N VAL A 62 -17.14 0.69 12.18
CA VAL A 62 -17.92 1.43 13.18
C VAL A 62 -18.19 2.82 12.64
N ASP A 63 -19.39 3.05 12.14
CA ASP A 63 -19.82 4.33 11.58
C ASP A 63 -20.69 5.09 12.59
N CYS A 64 -20.10 6.06 13.27
CA CYS A 64 -20.82 6.95 14.22
C CYS A 64 -21.43 8.17 13.51
N SER A 65 -21.04 8.46 12.27
CA SER A 65 -21.57 9.59 11.50
C SER A 65 -22.92 9.30 10.85
N ASN A 66 -23.14 8.07 10.42
CA ASN A 66 -24.34 7.60 9.70
C ASN A 66 -24.76 8.53 8.53
N SER A 67 -23.82 9.22 7.92
CA SER A 67 -24.03 10.19 6.85
C SER A 67 -24.05 9.52 5.47
N ALA A 68 -24.44 10.26 4.44
CA ALA A 68 -24.32 9.79 3.06
C ALA A 68 -22.85 9.60 2.67
N THR A 69 -21.99 10.51 3.11
CA THR A 69 -20.56 10.53 2.82
C THR A 69 -19.82 9.39 3.54
N SER A 70 -20.19 9.07 4.79
CA SER A 70 -19.62 7.92 5.50
C SER A 70 -19.99 6.60 4.83
N ARG A 71 -21.23 6.45 4.39
CA ARG A 71 -21.68 5.27 3.65
C ARG A 71 -20.99 5.13 2.29
N GLU A 72 -20.69 6.24 1.61
CA GLU A 72 -19.94 6.25 0.37
C GLU A 72 -18.49 5.79 0.63
N PHE A 73 -17.85 6.30 1.67
CA PHE A 73 -16.51 5.89 2.10
C PHE A 73 -16.44 4.38 2.38
N VAL A 74 -17.37 3.85 3.17
CA VAL A 74 -17.43 2.42 3.48
C VAL A 74 -17.65 1.57 2.23
N ARG A 75 -18.47 2.02 1.30
CA ARG A 75 -18.73 1.33 0.03
C ARG A 75 -17.49 1.28 -0.86
N HIS A 76 -16.68 2.35 -0.90
CA HIS A 76 -15.42 2.36 -1.62
C HIS A 76 -14.39 1.41 -1.00
N ILE A 77 -14.36 1.30 0.33
CA ILE A 77 -13.51 0.29 1.01
C ILE A 77 -13.95 -1.12 0.62
N ASP A 78 -15.24 -1.40 0.68
CA ASP A 78 -15.81 -2.72 0.37
C ASP A 78 -15.66 -3.10 -1.11
N ALA A 79 -15.60 -2.11 -1.99
CA ALA A 79 -15.36 -2.31 -3.42
C ALA A 79 -13.88 -2.56 -3.76
N SER A 80 -12.97 -2.43 -2.80
CA SER A 80 -11.54 -2.66 -3.05
C SER A 80 -11.24 -4.17 -3.07
N PRO A 81 -10.28 -4.62 -3.87
CA PRO A 81 -9.93 -6.04 -3.95
C PRO A 81 -9.21 -6.58 -2.72
N ASP A 82 -8.66 -5.69 -1.89
CA ASP A 82 -7.77 -6.06 -0.78
C ASP A 82 -8.52 -6.19 0.55
N VAL A 83 -9.67 -5.52 0.70
CA VAL A 83 -10.41 -5.42 1.95
C VAL A 83 -11.90 -5.71 1.73
N MET A 84 -12.49 -6.50 2.61
CA MET A 84 -13.91 -6.81 2.62
C MET A 84 -14.54 -6.34 3.94
N VAL A 85 -15.65 -5.62 3.86
CA VAL A 85 -16.42 -5.24 5.06
C VAL A 85 -17.25 -6.44 5.52
N ALA A 86 -16.71 -7.19 6.50
CA ALA A 86 -17.37 -8.39 7.02
C ALA A 86 -18.50 -8.08 7.99
N GLU A 87 -18.30 -7.07 8.86
CA GLU A 87 -19.25 -6.74 9.92
C GLU A 87 -19.38 -5.23 10.11
N ARG A 88 -20.60 -4.78 10.40
CA ARG A 88 -20.87 -3.39 10.79
C ARG A 88 -21.25 -3.36 12.25
N CYS A 89 -20.45 -2.70 13.08
CA CYS A 89 -20.62 -2.64 14.52
C CYS A 89 -21.15 -1.27 14.93
N THR A 90 -21.89 -1.25 16.04
CA THR A 90 -22.42 0.00 16.62
C THR A 90 -21.44 0.64 17.60
N SER A 91 -20.50 -0.17 18.14
CA SER A 91 -19.53 0.30 19.11
C SER A 91 -18.13 -0.25 18.84
N LEU A 92 -17.12 0.50 19.27
CA LEU A 92 -15.72 0.08 19.18
C LEU A 92 -15.43 -1.16 20.04
N GLU A 93 -16.16 -1.33 21.15
CA GLU A 93 -16.01 -2.49 22.04
C GLU A 93 -16.49 -3.78 21.36
N GLU A 94 -17.58 -3.71 20.61
CA GLU A 94 -18.11 -4.82 19.82
C GLU A 94 -17.09 -5.21 18.74
N ALA A 95 -16.59 -4.24 17.99
CA ALA A 95 -15.57 -4.45 16.96
C ALA A 95 -14.28 -5.04 17.55
N SER A 96 -13.83 -4.55 18.70
CA SER A 96 -12.65 -5.08 19.38
C SER A 96 -12.82 -6.54 19.80
N ARG A 97 -14.01 -6.93 20.25
CA ARG A 97 -14.31 -8.34 20.55
C ARG A 97 -14.24 -9.25 19.32
N LEU A 98 -14.62 -8.74 18.14
CA LEU A 98 -14.52 -9.47 16.88
C LEU A 98 -13.06 -9.65 16.45
N VAL A 99 -12.23 -8.63 16.64
CA VAL A 99 -10.77 -8.73 16.44
C VAL A 99 -10.16 -9.76 17.39
N GLY A 100 -10.52 -9.74 18.67
CA GLY A 100 -10.05 -10.72 19.65
C GLY A 100 -10.47 -12.17 19.35
N LYS A 101 -11.56 -12.35 18.62
CA LYS A 101 -12.03 -13.67 18.14
C LYS A 101 -11.47 -14.06 16.77
N HIS A 102 -10.58 -13.26 16.19
CA HIS A 102 -10.01 -13.43 14.85
C HIS A 102 -11.06 -13.51 13.71
N LYS A 103 -12.25 -12.98 13.93
CA LYS A 103 -13.27 -12.89 12.87
C LYS A 103 -12.99 -11.77 11.89
N VAL A 104 -12.37 -10.69 12.38
CA VAL A 104 -11.91 -9.55 11.59
C VAL A 104 -10.48 -9.19 11.98
N TYR A 105 -9.71 -8.64 11.07
CA TYR A 105 -8.30 -8.31 11.30
C TYR A 105 -8.07 -6.81 11.54
N GLY A 106 -9.08 -6.00 11.31
CA GLY A 106 -9.02 -4.57 11.58
C GLY A 106 -10.38 -3.95 11.78
N VAL A 107 -10.38 -2.73 12.31
CA VAL A 107 -11.57 -1.92 12.55
C VAL A 107 -11.36 -0.56 11.92
N VAL A 108 -12.29 -0.13 11.08
CA VAL A 108 -12.34 1.21 10.52
C VAL A 108 -13.39 2.01 11.31
N TYR A 109 -12.95 3.04 12.00
CA TYR A 109 -13.81 3.88 12.83
C TYR A 109 -13.99 5.26 12.19
N LEU A 110 -15.24 5.61 11.93
CA LEU A 110 -15.65 6.91 11.43
C LEU A 110 -16.33 7.71 12.57
N PRO A 111 -15.77 8.84 13.01
CA PRO A 111 -16.33 9.63 14.08
C PRO A 111 -17.61 10.35 13.65
N SER A 112 -18.42 10.76 14.62
CA SER A 112 -19.71 11.43 14.39
C SER A 112 -19.59 12.78 13.67
N ASP A 113 -18.44 13.45 13.79
CA ASP A 113 -18.15 14.76 13.18
C ASP A 113 -17.57 14.66 11.74
N PHE A 114 -17.41 13.42 11.21
CA PHE A 114 -16.80 13.16 9.91
C PHE A 114 -17.42 13.99 8.78
N ASP A 115 -18.74 13.91 8.60
CA ASP A 115 -19.46 14.64 7.56
C ASP A 115 -19.47 16.16 7.80
N THR A 116 -19.61 16.57 9.06
CA THR A 116 -19.60 17.99 9.43
C THR A 116 -18.28 18.66 9.09
N ARG A 117 -17.16 17.99 9.36
CA ARG A 117 -15.82 18.48 9.02
C ARG A 117 -15.61 18.57 7.51
N LEU A 118 -15.99 17.52 6.78
CA LEU A 118 -15.89 17.51 5.31
C LEU A 118 -16.72 18.64 4.69
N ASN A 119 -17.94 18.88 5.17
CA ASN A 119 -18.80 19.97 4.70
C ASN A 119 -18.23 21.36 5.01
N ARG A 120 -17.47 21.50 6.10
CA ARG A 120 -16.74 22.72 6.45
C ARG A 120 -15.40 22.88 5.75
N MET A 121 -15.00 21.91 4.91
CA MET A 121 -13.66 21.85 4.29
C MET A 121 -12.52 21.73 5.32
N GLU A 122 -12.82 21.17 6.47
CA GLU A 122 -11.86 20.85 7.52
C GLU A 122 -11.33 19.43 7.30
N GLN A 123 -10.18 19.14 7.90
CA GLN A 123 -9.61 17.80 7.85
C GLN A 123 -10.44 16.83 8.69
N ALA A 124 -11.07 15.86 8.04
CA ALA A 124 -11.73 14.76 8.72
C ALA A 124 -10.73 13.63 8.99
N HIS A 125 -10.90 12.96 10.12
CA HIS A 125 -10.04 11.87 10.54
C HIS A 125 -10.82 10.56 10.51
N VAL A 126 -10.21 9.53 9.93
CA VAL A 126 -10.66 8.14 10.01
C VAL A 126 -9.62 7.39 10.83
N SER A 127 -10.06 6.69 11.87
CA SER A 127 -9.16 5.90 12.70
C SER A 127 -9.20 4.44 12.27
N VAL A 128 -8.02 3.85 12.08
CA VAL A 128 -7.88 2.45 11.69
C VAL A 128 -7.16 1.71 12.82
N TYR A 129 -7.83 0.71 13.38
CA TYR A 129 -7.29 -0.15 14.43
C TYR A 129 -7.00 -1.52 13.83
N CYS A 130 -5.73 -1.95 13.84
CA CYS A 130 -5.29 -3.21 13.27
C CYS A 130 -4.37 -3.96 14.23
N ASN A 131 -4.36 -5.28 14.10
CA ASN A 131 -3.38 -6.09 14.79
C ASN A 131 -2.05 -6.05 14.03
N MET A 132 -1.03 -5.47 14.65
CA MET A 132 0.31 -5.35 14.05
C MET A 132 1.06 -6.68 13.92
N GLY A 133 0.58 -7.75 14.54
CA GLY A 133 1.19 -9.08 14.41
C GLY A 133 1.12 -9.65 12.98
N LEU A 134 0.20 -9.14 12.15
CA LEU A 134 0.02 -9.52 10.76
C LEU A 134 0.34 -8.35 9.82
N MET A 135 1.62 -8.19 9.52
CA MET A 135 2.14 -7.05 8.74
C MET A 135 1.47 -6.85 7.38
N LEU A 136 1.19 -7.95 6.65
CA LEU A 136 0.57 -7.91 5.33
C LEU A 136 -0.88 -7.43 5.41
N THR A 137 -1.62 -7.92 6.38
CA THR A 137 -3.02 -7.53 6.63
C THR A 137 -3.14 -6.06 7.02
N TYR A 138 -2.26 -5.60 7.93
CA TYR A 138 -2.16 -4.18 8.29
C TYR A 138 -1.90 -3.30 7.06
N LYS A 139 -0.92 -3.70 6.24
CA LYS A 139 -0.55 -2.96 5.02
C LYS A 139 -1.73 -2.86 4.05
N ALA A 140 -2.45 -3.96 3.81
CA ALA A 140 -3.61 -3.99 2.92
C ALA A 140 -4.71 -3.04 3.40
N ILE A 141 -5.09 -3.11 4.68
CA ILE A 141 -6.12 -2.24 5.26
C ILE A 141 -5.71 -0.76 5.20
N PHE A 142 -4.47 -0.46 5.60
CA PHE A 142 -3.97 0.92 5.63
C PHE A 142 -3.87 1.53 4.23
N GLN A 143 -3.36 0.78 3.26
CA GLN A 143 -3.25 1.23 1.86
C GLN A 143 -4.63 1.47 1.26
N THR A 144 -5.58 0.57 1.47
CA THR A 144 -6.96 0.74 0.99
C THR A 144 -7.62 1.98 1.59
N CYS A 145 -7.57 2.15 2.92
CA CYS A 145 -8.15 3.32 3.57
C CYS A 145 -7.52 4.63 3.08
N THR A 146 -6.20 4.64 2.87
CA THR A 146 -5.48 5.83 2.37
C THR A 146 -5.83 6.13 0.92
N ALA A 147 -5.93 5.10 0.06
CA ALA A 147 -6.31 5.25 -1.34
C ALA A 147 -7.74 5.79 -1.47
N VAL A 148 -8.69 5.22 -0.73
CA VAL A 148 -10.09 5.69 -0.72
C VAL A 148 -10.19 7.12 -0.19
N ALA A 149 -9.46 7.47 0.86
CA ALA A 149 -9.44 8.83 1.39
C ALA A 149 -8.87 9.84 0.37
N ALA A 150 -7.81 9.47 -0.36
CA ALA A 150 -7.23 10.30 -1.40
C ALA A 150 -8.19 10.49 -2.59
N ASP A 151 -8.86 9.42 -3.02
CA ASP A 151 -9.83 9.46 -4.12
C ASP A 151 -11.04 10.35 -3.78
N MET A 152 -11.62 10.18 -2.60
CA MET A 152 -12.71 11.03 -2.11
C MET A 152 -12.28 12.49 -1.98
N ASN A 153 -11.08 12.76 -1.48
CA ASN A 153 -10.57 14.13 -1.37
C ASN A 153 -10.43 14.78 -2.75
N SER A 154 -9.93 14.06 -3.74
CA SER A 154 -9.84 14.56 -5.13
C SER A 154 -11.23 14.85 -5.72
N GLY A 155 -12.20 13.98 -5.50
CA GLY A 155 -13.58 14.15 -5.91
C GLY A 155 -14.24 15.39 -5.29
N ILE A 156 -14.03 15.64 -3.99
CA ILE A 156 -14.52 16.82 -3.28
C ILE A 156 -13.89 18.10 -3.85
N GLN A 157 -12.58 18.11 -4.09
CA GLN A 157 -11.88 19.26 -4.67
C GLN A 157 -12.37 19.59 -6.08
N ILE A 158 -12.61 18.58 -6.92
CA ILE A 158 -13.16 18.77 -8.28
C ILE A 158 -14.56 19.38 -8.21
N ARG A 159 -15.44 18.88 -7.35
CA ARG A 159 -16.80 19.44 -7.17
C ARG A 159 -16.76 20.89 -6.71
N LEU A 160 -15.83 21.25 -5.83
CA LEU A 160 -15.65 22.61 -5.33
C LEU A 160 -15.11 23.57 -6.40
N SER A 161 -14.13 23.13 -7.18
CA SER A 161 -13.58 23.93 -8.29
C SER A 161 -14.61 24.13 -9.39
N GLY A 162 -15.37 23.10 -9.75
CA GLY A 162 -16.47 23.19 -10.72
C GLY A 162 -17.57 24.16 -10.28
N ASN A 163 -17.92 24.18 -8.99
CA ASN A 163 -18.91 25.12 -8.44
C ASN A 163 -18.42 26.57 -8.42
N LYS A 164 -17.10 26.80 -8.19
CA LYS A 164 -16.50 28.13 -8.31
C LYS A 164 -16.53 28.66 -9.74
N ILE A 165 -16.24 27.82 -10.74
CA ILE A 165 -16.28 28.19 -12.16
C ILE A 165 -17.72 28.49 -12.59
N GLY A 166 -18.71 27.70 -12.17
CA GLY A 166 -20.11 27.93 -12.45
C GLY A 166 -20.64 29.25 -11.89
N ARG A 167 -20.23 29.63 -10.66
CA ARG A 167 -20.61 30.92 -10.05
C ARG A 167 -19.93 32.11 -10.71
N ALA A 168 -18.69 31.98 -11.16
CA ALA A 168 -17.98 33.03 -11.89
C ALA A 168 -18.67 33.30 -13.24
N SER A 169 -19.04 32.27 -13.99
CA SER A 169 -19.75 32.36 -15.27
C SER A 169 -21.16 32.97 -15.15
N CYS A 170 -21.87 32.79 -14.04
CA CYS A 170 -23.15 33.45 -13.79
C CYS A 170 -23.02 34.95 -13.45
N ARG A 171 -21.88 35.38 -12.90
CA ARG A 171 -21.65 36.78 -12.50
C ARG A 171 -21.24 37.69 -13.66
N GLU A 172 -20.74 37.09 -14.76
CA GLU A 172 -20.34 37.82 -15.98
C GLU A 172 -21.50 38.07 -16.96
N ARG A 173 -22.69 37.57 -16.67
CA ARG A 173 -23.89 37.71 -17.54
C ARG A 173 -24.98 38.60 -17.00
N VAL A 174 -24.66 39.56 -16.13
CA VAL A 174 -25.58 40.61 -15.66
C VAL A 174 -25.07 41.98 -16.06
#